data_7e24da2b3eaffaa6130523abc52f9cb2
#
_entry.id   7e24da2b3eaffaa6130523abc52f9cb2
#
_cell.length_a   1.000
_cell.length_b   1.000
_cell.length_c   1.000
_cell.angle_alpha   90.00
_cell.angle_beta   90.00
_cell.angle_gamma   90.00
#
_symmetry.space_group_name_H-M   'P 1'
#
loop_
_entity.id
_entity.type
_entity.pdbx_description
1 polymer ?
#
loop_
_entity_poly.entity_id
_entity_poly.type
_entity_poly.pdbx_seq_one_letter_code
_entity_poly.pdbx_strand_id
1 'polypeptide(L)'
;STLLLRALSEYDSVTALSFDYGQKHRVELQRAQSLIDYLASKGHNVTYKQIKLDGLVDLLNSSLVQGGDDVPEGHYEQDNMKETVVPNRNKMFASITQAVALSKANATQEQVDICLGIHAGDHAVYPDCRQEFRDADDAAFRIGNWEAERVGYFTPYLDTDKLGILQDGLVLCDELNIDFDDVYKRTNTSYKPYPSGNSDYKSASSVERIEAFIALGRPDPVQYEDETGPVSYEVAKASVEKVLAEYSA
;
A
#
# COMPACT_ATOMS: atom_id res chain seq x y z
N SER A 1 1.65 -2.90 4.52
CA SER A 1 1.68 -3.65 5.79
C SER A 1 3.07 -4.12 6.13
N THR A 2 3.80 -4.81 5.22
CA THR A 2 5.18 -5.25 5.47
C THR A 2 6.09 -4.07 5.84
N LEU A 3 5.97 -2.92 5.14
CA LEU A 3 6.70 -1.71 5.51
C LEU A 3 6.46 -1.28 6.96
N LEU A 4 5.24 -1.42 7.48
CA LEU A 4 4.95 -1.12 8.88
C LEU A 4 5.71 -2.06 9.82
N LEU A 5 5.77 -3.36 9.50
CA LEU A 5 6.55 -4.33 10.28
C LEU A 5 8.05 -4.00 10.22
N ARG A 6 8.57 -3.66 9.02
CA ARG A 6 9.96 -3.25 8.85
C ARG A 6 10.26 -1.98 9.65
N ALA A 7 9.37 -1.00 9.63
CA ALA A 7 9.53 0.20 10.44
C ALA A 7 9.53 -0.10 11.96
N LEU A 8 8.69 -1.04 12.41
CA LEU A 8 8.67 -1.46 13.82
C LEU A 8 9.93 -2.23 14.25
N SER A 9 10.65 -2.87 13.32
CA SER A 9 11.93 -3.52 13.61
C SER A 9 13.12 -2.55 13.62
N GLU A 10 13.02 -1.41 12.92
CA GLU A 10 14.12 -0.46 12.72
C GLU A 10 14.05 0.78 13.62
N TYR A 11 12.84 1.18 14.09
CA TYR A 11 12.63 2.45 14.78
C TYR A 11 11.95 2.27 16.14
N ASP A 12 12.36 3.06 17.11
CA ASP A 12 11.80 3.06 18.48
C ASP A 12 10.34 3.52 18.53
N SER A 13 9.92 4.38 17.61
CA SER A 13 8.56 4.88 17.52
C SER A 13 8.10 5.02 16.06
N VAL A 14 6.91 4.52 15.75
CA VAL A 14 6.31 4.56 14.42
C VAL A 14 4.97 5.28 14.46
N THR A 15 4.78 6.23 13.52
CA THR A 15 3.47 6.83 13.27
C THR A 15 2.99 6.43 11.89
N ALA A 16 1.93 5.62 11.82
CA ALA A 16 1.30 5.22 10.58
C ALA A 16 0.25 6.27 10.15
N LEU A 17 0.35 6.76 8.92
CA LEU A 17 -0.60 7.69 8.31
C LEU A 17 -1.42 6.97 7.25
N SER A 18 -2.74 7.16 7.26
CA SER A 18 -3.64 6.77 6.17
C SER A 18 -4.42 7.99 5.67
N PHE A 19 -4.74 8.00 4.39
CA PHE A 19 -5.44 9.10 3.76
C PHE A 19 -6.82 8.65 3.28
N ASP A 20 -7.88 9.36 3.70
CA ASP A 20 -9.23 9.24 3.18
C ASP A 20 -9.48 10.41 2.25
N TYR A 21 -9.44 10.16 0.93
CA TYR A 21 -9.65 11.16 -0.12
C TYR A 21 -10.87 10.83 -1.01
N GLY A 22 -11.75 9.90 -0.56
CA GLY A 22 -12.92 9.45 -1.31
C GLY A 22 -12.63 8.31 -2.28
N GLN A 23 -11.61 7.49 -2.01
CA GLN A 23 -11.28 6.30 -2.81
C GLN A 23 -12.37 5.22 -2.71
N LYS A 24 -12.58 4.46 -3.80
CA LYS A 24 -13.53 3.33 -3.85
C LYS A 24 -13.18 2.24 -2.84
N HIS A 25 -11.89 1.96 -2.69
CA HIS A 25 -11.34 0.91 -1.82
C HIS A 25 -11.15 1.37 -0.35
N ARG A 26 -12.09 2.15 0.19
CA ARG A 26 -12.03 2.67 1.58
C ARG A 26 -11.91 1.58 2.66
N VAL A 27 -12.20 0.32 2.33
CA VAL A 27 -11.98 -0.83 3.23
C VAL A 27 -10.52 -0.89 3.72
N GLU A 28 -9.56 -0.38 2.95
CA GLU A 28 -8.16 -0.30 3.36
C GLU A 28 -7.95 0.46 4.67
N LEU A 29 -8.76 1.50 4.94
CA LEU A 29 -8.68 2.29 6.18
C LEU A 29 -9.10 1.46 7.40
N GLN A 30 -10.13 0.63 7.25
CA GLN A 30 -10.58 -0.29 8.29
C GLN A 30 -9.55 -1.42 8.50
N ARG A 31 -8.96 -1.92 7.42
CA ARG A 31 -7.90 -2.92 7.47
C ARG A 31 -6.65 -2.37 8.15
N ALA A 32 -6.25 -1.14 7.84
CA ALA A 32 -5.14 -0.46 8.50
C ALA A 32 -5.38 -0.35 10.02
N GLN A 33 -6.57 0.13 10.44
CA GLN A 33 -6.92 0.20 11.86
C GLN A 33 -6.86 -1.19 12.52
N SER A 34 -7.45 -2.21 11.89
CA SER A 34 -7.44 -3.58 12.41
C SER A 34 -6.04 -4.15 12.57
N LEU A 35 -5.12 -3.85 11.64
CA LEU A 35 -3.71 -4.24 11.76
C LEU A 35 -3.02 -3.52 12.91
N ILE A 36 -3.24 -2.21 13.05
CA ILE A 36 -2.69 -1.42 14.16
C ILE A 36 -3.17 -1.97 15.52
N ASP A 37 -4.47 -2.24 15.65
CA ASP A 37 -5.05 -2.79 16.90
C ASP A 37 -4.45 -4.17 17.23
N TYR A 38 -4.23 -5.01 16.20
CA TYR A 38 -3.56 -6.29 16.36
C TYR A 38 -2.12 -6.12 16.84
N LEU A 39 -1.33 -5.25 16.20
CA LEU A 39 0.06 -4.98 16.60
C LEU A 39 0.15 -4.41 18.01
N ALA A 40 -0.74 -3.48 18.38
CA ALA A 40 -0.83 -2.94 19.71
C ALA A 40 -1.18 -4.02 20.76
N SER A 41 -2.07 -4.97 20.42
CA SER A 41 -2.40 -6.11 21.30
C SER A 41 -1.22 -7.06 21.53
N LYS A 42 -0.23 -7.04 20.63
CA LYS A 42 1.03 -7.79 20.74
C LYS A 42 2.16 -6.99 21.43
N GLY A 43 1.88 -5.77 21.86
CA GLY A 43 2.81 -4.91 22.60
C GLY A 43 3.68 -4.00 21.73
N HIS A 44 3.42 -3.93 20.41
CA HIS A 44 4.17 -3.04 19.51
C HIS A 44 3.67 -1.60 19.61
N ASN A 45 4.62 -0.66 19.73
CA ASN A 45 4.32 0.77 19.88
C ASN A 45 4.14 1.45 18.52
N VAL A 46 2.90 1.56 18.06
CA VAL A 46 2.54 2.24 16.82
C VAL A 46 1.41 3.24 17.06
N THR A 47 1.61 4.48 16.62
CA THR A 47 0.56 5.51 16.59
C THR A 47 -0.10 5.52 15.22
N TYR A 48 -1.43 5.59 15.16
CA TYR A 48 -2.17 5.66 13.92
C TYR A 48 -2.94 6.98 13.78
N LYS A 49 -2.84 7.58 12.60
CA LYS A 49 -3.58 8.79 12.24
C LYS A 49 -4.20 8.63 10.85
N GLN A 50 -5.50 8.85 10.76
CA GLN A 50 -6.21 8.98 9.49
C GLN A 50 -6.39 10.46 9.15
N ILE A 51 -5.95 10.84 7.96
CA ILE A 51 -6.05 12.21 7.44
C ILE A 51 -7.18 12.22 6.40
N LYS A 52 -8.15 13.11 6.59
CA LYS A 52 -9.26 13.29 5.66
C LYS A 52 -8.97 14.43 4.72
N LEU A 53 -9.16 14.20 3.42
CA LEU A 53 -9.01 15.18 2.34
C LEU A 53 -10.39 15.42 1.72
N ASP A 54 -11.31 15.96 2.52
CA ASP A 54 -12.70 16.19 2.11
C ASP A 54 -12.78 17.15 0.93
N GLY A 55 -13.68 16.85 -0.02
CA GLY A 55 -13.92 17.64 -1.23
C GLY A 55 -12.89 17.44 -2.35
N LEU A 56 -11.77 16.75 -2.09
CA LEU A 56 -10.76 16.51 -3.12
C LEU A 56 -11.29 15.58 -4.23
N VAL A 57 -12.06 14.58 -3.86
CA VAL A 57 -12.62 13.57 -4.80
C VAL A 57 -13.46 14.18 -5.91
N ASP A 58 -14.21 15.25 -5.61
CA ASP A 58 -15.09 15.92 -6.57
C ASP A 58 -14.31 16.64 -7.69
N LEU A 59 -13.00 16.83 -7.50
CA LEU A 59 -12.09 17.54 -8.41
C LEU A 59 -11.15 16.58 -9.16
N LEU A 60 -11.15 15.30 -8.80
CA LEU A 60 -10.24 14.31 -9.37
C LEU A 60 -10.99 13.38 -10.34
N ASN A 61 -10.33 13.04 -11.45
CA ASN A 61 -10.81 12.08 -12.42
C ASN A 61 -9.91 10.84 -12.43
N SER A 62 -10.43 9.70 -11.97
CA SER A 62 -9.75 8.40 -11.98
C SER A 62 -10.76 7.28 -11.71
N SER A 63 -10.50 6.09 -12.22
CA SER A 63 -11.30 4.90 -11.91
C SER A 63 -11.26 4.49 -10.42
N LEU A 64 -10.28 4.97 -9.65
CA LEU A 64 -10.13 4.65 -8.23
C LEU A 64 -10.88 5.58 -7.28
N VAL A 65 -11.47 6.68 -7.76
CA VAL A 65 -12.26 7.60 -6.92
C VAL A 65 -13.76 7.34 -7.03
N GLN A 66 -14.52 7.74 -6.01
CA GLN A 66 -15.99 7.64 -6.03
C GLN A 66 -16.55 8.48 -7.20
N GLY A 67 -17.47 7.88 -7.96
CA GLY A 67 -18.03 8.52 -9.16
C GLY A 67 -17.19 8.35 -10.43
N GLY A 68 -15.97 7.80 -10.36
CA GLY A 68 -15.18 7.47 -11.54
C GLY A 68 -15.62 6.18 -12.25
N ASP A 69 -15.07 5.93 -13.43
CA ASP A 69 -15.34 4.75 -14.26
C ASP A 69 -15.00 3.43 -13.56
N ASP A 70 -15.37 2.30 -14.14
CA ASP A 70 -15.07 0.97 -13.60
C ASP A 70 -13.55 0.73 -13.49
N VAL A 71 -13.15 0.03 -12.43
CA VAL A 71 -11.75 -0.35 -12.23
C VAL A 71 -11.36 -1.41 -13.26
N PRO A 72 -10.27 -1.21 -14.03
CA PRO A 72 -9.83 -2.17 -15.03
C PRO A 72 -9.49 -3.55 -14.41
N GLU A 73 -9.75 -4.60 -15.19
CA GLU A 73 -9.42 -5.99 -14.85
C GLU A 73 -8.26 -6.48 -15.73
N GLY A 74 -7.52 -7.51 -15.28
CA GLY A 74 -6.44 -8.14 -16.03
C GLY A 74 -5.05 -7.94 -15.42
N HIS A 75 -4.00 -8.13 -16.24
CA HIS A 75 -2.62 -8.00 -15.78
C HIS A 75 -2.24 -6.53 -15.54
N TYR A 76 -1.50 -6.27 -14.45
CA TYR A 76 -1.17 -4.92 -13.97
C TYR A 76 -0.24 -4.10 -14.88
N GLU A 77 0.48 -4.73 -15.83
CA GLU A 77 1.33 -4.02 -16.80
C GLU A 77 0.60 -3.62 -18.09
N GLN A 78 -0.70 -3.90 -18.22
CA GLN A 78 -1.48 -3.51 -19.39
C GLN A 78 -1.72 -2.00 -19.46
N ASP A 79 -1.82 -1.46 -20.69
CA ASP A 79 -1.96 0.00 -20.92
C ASP A 79 -3.20 0.63 -20.30
N ASN A 80 -4.31 -0.12 -20.16
CA ASN A 80 -5.55 0.32 -19.51
C ASN A 80 -5.38 0.60 -18.01
N MET A 81 -4.31 0.13 -17.38
CA MET A 81 -4.03 0.40 -15.97
C MET A 81 -3.71 1.87 -15.68
N LYS A 82 -3.38 2.68 -16.70
CA LYS A 82 -3.22 4.13 -16.56
C LYS A 82 -4.50 4.84 -16.09
N GLU A 83 -5.68 4.25 -16.29
CA GLU A 83 -6.96 4.76 -15.79
C GLU A 83 -7.07 4.72 -14.26
N THR A 84 -6.25 3.91 -13.60
CA THR A 84 -6.14 3.86 -12.14
C THR A 84 -5.31 4.99 -11.55
N VAL A 85 -4.60 5.75 -12.36
CA VAL A 85 -3.78 6.88 -11.87
C VAL A 85 -4.70 7.99 -11.34
N VAL A 86 -4.58 8.27 -10.06
CA VAL A 86 -5.19 9.47 -9.44
C VAL A 86 -4.20 10.62 -9.58
N PRO A 87 -4.53 11.68 -10.32
CA PRO A 87 -3.57 12.74 -10.62
C PRO A 87 -2.89 13.31 -9.38
N ASN A 88 -1.56 13.27 -9.37
CA ASN A 88 -0.70 13.86 -8.33
C ASN A 88 -0.94 13.34 -6.89
N ARG A 89 -1.64 12.20 -6.71
CA ARG A 89 -2.03 11.68 -5.40
C ARG A 89 -0.83 11.43 -4.49
N ASN A 90 0.19 10.73 -4.99
CA ASN A 90 1.35 10.37 -4.19
C ASN A 90 2.17 11.62 -3.78
N LYS A 91 2.23 12.65 -4.64
CA LYS A 91 2.84 13.94 -4.29
C LYS A 91 2.07 14.67 -3.18
N MET A 92 0.74 14.67 -3.23
CA MET A 92 -0.09 15.27 -2.16
C MET A 92 0.15 14.55 -0.83
N PHE A 93 0.16 13.22 -0.82
CA PHE A 93 0.45 12.43 0.38
C PHE A 93 1.87 12.67 0.89
N ALA A 94 2.86 12.71 -0.01
CA ALA A 94 4.23 13.03 0.33
C ALA A 94 4.34 14.41 0.99
N SER A 95 3.71 15.45 0.42
CA SER A 95 3.76 16.81 0.96
C SER A 95 3.17 16.91 2.37
N ILE A 96 2.05 16.23 2.63
CA ILE A 96 1.45 16.18 3.97
C ILE A 96 2.37 15.42 4.94
N THR A 97 2.91 14.28 4.51
CA THR A 97 3.81 13.45 5.32
C THR A 97 5.11 14.20 5.65
N GLN A 98 5.67 14.93 4.69
CA GLN A 98 6.82 15.81 4.87
C GLN A 98 6.56 16.88 5.95
N ALA A 99 5.39 17.53 5.90
CA ALA A 99 5.01 18.53 6.89
C ALA A 99 4.87 17.93 8.30
N VAL A 100 4.26 16.74 8.42
CA VAL A 100 4.14 16.01 9.70
C VAL A 100 5.51 15.60 10.22
N ALA A 101 6.37 15.03 9.35
CA ALA A 101 7.71 14.59 9.72
C ALA A 101 8.58 15.75 10.20
N LEU A 102 8.59 16.87 9.47
CA LEU A 102 9.36 18.06 9.84
C LEU A 102 8.85 18.68 11.15
N SER A 103 7.53 18.77 11.33
CA SER A 103 6.94 19.22 12.61
C SER A 103 7.38 18.37 13.78
N LYS A 104 7.40 17.03 13.60
CA LYS A 104 7.86 16.11 14.65
C LYS A 104 9.35 16.27 14.90
N ALA A 105 10.17 16.30 13.84
CA ALA A 105 11.61 16.47 13.94
C ALA A 105 11.98 17.77 14.69
N ASN A 106 11.31 18.87 14.38
CA ASN A 106 11.53 20.16 15.05
C ASN A 106 11.08 20.15 16.51
N ALA A 107 9.99 19.45 16.85
CA ALA A 107 9.51 19.36 18.22
C ALA A 107 10.40 18.48 19.10
N THR A 108 10.94 17.37 18.55
CA THR A 108 11.78 16.43 19.31
C THR A 108 13.27 16.70 19.19
N GLN A 109 13.69 17.47 18.18
CA GLN A 109 15.10 17.69 17.78
C GLN A 109 15.80 16.40 17.32
N GLU A 110 15.01 15.39 16.87
CA GLU A 110 15.48 14.11 16.39
C GLU A 110 15.33 13.97 14.87
N GLN A 111 16.07 13.05 14.30
CA GLN A 111 15.85 12.60 12.92
C GLN A 111 14.50 11.90 12.81
N VAL A 112 13.75 12.18 11.75
CA VAL A 112 12.49 11.51 11.43
C VAL A 112 12.54 11.00 10.00
N ASP A 113 12.34 9.71 9.79
CA ASP A 113 12.32 9.11 8.47
C ASP A 113 10.89 8.87 7.98
N ILE A 114 10.65 9.24 6.73
CA ILE A 114 9.40 8.95 6.01
C ILE A 114 9.56 7.58 5.36
N CYS A 115 8.78 6.61 5.83
CA CYS A 115 8.78 5.26 5.29
C CYS A 115 7.76 5.14 4.15
N LEU A 116 8.21 4.75 2.95
CA LEU A 116 7.35 4.57 1.78
C LEU A 116 7.42 3.15 1.25
N GLY A 117 6.24 2.55 0.99
CA GLY A 117 6.11 1.18 0.49
C GLY A 117 6.04 1.07 -1.03
N ILE A 118 6.66 2.00 -1.75
CA ILE A 118 6.81 1.93 -3.21
C ILE A 118 7.71 0.75 -3.58
N HIS A 119 7.41 0.08 -4.69
CA HIS A 119 8.14 -1.10 -5.14
C HIS A 119 8.29 -1.15 -6.67
N ALA A 120 9.16 -2.03 -7.16
CA ALA A 120 9.51 -2.12 -8.58
C ALA A 120 8.32 -2.37 -9.50
N GLY A 121 7.33 -3.17 -9.06
CA GLY A 121 6.11 -3.45 -9.83
C GLY A 121 5.27 -2.21 -10.18
N ASP A 122 5.37 -1.15 -9.37
CA ASP A 122 4.64 0.10 -9.60
C ASP A 122 5.28 0.99 -10.68
N HIS A 123 6.57 0.81 -11.00
CA HIS A 123 7.36 1.73 -11.82
C HIS A 123 6.86 1.86 -13.27
N ALA A 124 6.24 0.82 -13.82
CA ALA A 124 5.73 0.83 -15.19
C ALA A 124 4.49 1.74 -15.32
N VAL A 125 3.61 1.73 -14.32
CA VAL A 125 2.32 2.44 -14.36
C VAL A 125 2.38 3.79 -13.66
N TYR A 126 3.13 3.90 -12.55
CA TYR A 126 3.16 5.07 -11.68
C TYR A 126 4.53 5.75 -11.69
N PRO A 127 4.75 6.80 -12.54
CA PRO A 127 6.03 7.51 -12.61
C PRO A 127 6.47 8.09 -11.26
N ASP A 128 5.53 8.44 -10.39
CA ASP A 128 5.76 8.99 -9.05
C ASP A 128 6.19 7.93 -7.99
N CYS A 129 6.33 6.67 -8.41
CA CYS A 129 6.95 5.60 -7.62
C CYS A 129 8.44 5.38 -7.94
N ARG A 130 9.02 6.11 -8.91
CA ARG A 130 10.40 5.96 -9.36
C ARG A 130 11.38 6.78 -8.51
N GLN A 131 12.66 6.37 -8.51
CA GLN A 131 13.73 7.06 -7.77
C GLN A 131 13.88 8.51 -8.21
N GLU A 132 13.83 8.81 -9.52
CA GLU A 132 13.99 10.18 -10.02
C GLU A 132 12.93 11.14 -9.47
N PHE A 133 11.69 10.65 -9.32
CA PHE A 133 10.63 11.43 -8.72
C PHE A 133 10.91 11.69 -7.24
N ARG A 134 11.36 10.67 -6.50
CA ARG A 134 11.72 10.79 -5.08
C ARG A 134 12.83 11.82 -4.85
N ASP A 135 13.89 11.76 -5.67
CA ASP A 135 15.01 12.68 -5.59
C ASP A 135 14.59 14.12 -5.86
N ALA A 136 13.74 14.34 -6.88
CA ALA A 136 13.23 15.67 -7.21
C ALA A 136 12.27 16.19 -6.12
N ASP A 137 11.45 15.34 -5.54
CA ASP A 137 10.54 15.69 -4.46
C ASP A 137 11.28 16.04 -3.17
N ASP A 138 12.31 15.27 -2.80
CA ASP A 138 13.17 15.56 -1.65
C ASP A 138 13.95 16.87 -1.86
N ALA A 139 14.50 17.09 -3.06
CA ALA A 139 15.19 18.33 -3.39
C ALA A 139 14.28 19.54 -3.24
N ALA A 140 13.05 19.47 -3.76
CA ALA A 140 12.06 20.55 -3.62
C ALA A 140 11.69 20.79 -2.16
N PHE A 141 11.51 19.75 -1.37
CA PHE A 141 11.21 19.83 0.06
C PHE A 141 12.35 20.52 0.82
N ARG A 142 13.62 20.13 0.57
CA ARG A 142 14.81 20.71 1.24
C ARG A 142 15.02 22.17 0.87
N ILE A 143 14.78 22.56 -0.38
CA ILE A 143 14.91 23.97 -0.81
C ILE A 143 13.79 24.81 -0.19
N GLY A 144 12.61 24.25 0.00
CA GLY A 144 11.42 24.98 0.45
C GLY A 144 11.26 25.08 1.97
N ASN A 145 12.09 24.41 2.77
CA ASN A 145 11.88 24.32 4.22
C ASN A 145 13.19 24.47 5.01
N TRP A 146 13.13 25.22 6.11
CA TRP A 146 14.20 25.26 7.08
C TRP A 146 14.30 23.95 7.85
N GLU A 147 15.52 23.52 8.19
CA GLU A 147 15.81 22.32 8.99
C GLU A 147 15.30 20.99 8.36
N ALA A 148 15.06 20.99 7.05
CA ALA A 148 14.58 19.82 6.32
C ALA A 148 15.60 18.65 6.31
N GLU A 149 16.87 18.90 6.62
CA GLU A 149 17.91 17.89 6.78
C GLU A 149 17.64 16.87 7.91
N ARG A 150 16.72 17.20 8.84
CA ARG A 150 16.26 16.27 9.87
C ARG A 150 15.21 15.28 9.40
N VAL A 151 14.74 15.42 8.16
CA VAL A 151 13.81 14.48 7.56
C VAL A 151 14.52 13.64 6.52
N GLY A 152 14.49 12.33 6.71
CA GLY A 152 15.01 11.34 5.77
C GLY A 152 13.91 10.53 5.10
N TYR A 153 14.33 9.62 4.21
CA TYR A 153 13.44 8.66 3.56
C TYR A 153 13.95 7.24 3.75
N PHE A 154 13.03 6.33 3.97
CA PHE A 154 13.28 4.90 4.06
C PHE A 154 12.36 4.18 3.07
N THR A 155 12.95 3.66 2.00
CA THR A 155 12.25 3.00 0.88
C THR A 155 12.81 1.60 0.60
N PRO A 156 12.66 0.67 1.56
CA PRO A 156 13.38 -0.61 1.52
C PRO A 156 12.98 -1.53 0.37
N TYR A 157 11.85 -1.25 -0.30
CA TYR A 157 11.30 -2.11 -1.34
C TYR A 157 11.37 -1.51 -2.75
N LEU A 158 12.06 -0.38 -2.93
CA LEU A 158 12.09 0.35 -4.21
C LEU A 158 12.47 -0.54 -5.39
N ASP A 159 13.45 -1.42 -5.22
CA ASP A 159 13.95 -2.33 -6.24
C ASP A 159 13.47 -3.78 -6.04
N THR A 160 12.44 -3.99 -5.23
CA THR A 160 11.90 -5.31 -4.87
C THR A 160 10.50 -5.47 -5.46
N ASP A 161 10.13 -6.68 -5.83
CA ASP A 161 8.77 -7.03 -6.24
C ASP A 161 7.88 -7.42 -5.03
N LYS A 162 6.61 -7.70 -5.32
CA LYS A 162 5.65 -8.08 -4.28
C LYS A 162 5.99 -9.43 -3.62
N LEU A 163 6.65 -10.34 -4.32
CA LEU A 163 7.14 -11.60 -3.74
C LEU A 163 8.21 -11.32 -2.68
N GLY A 164 9.22 -10.52 -3.00
CA GLY A 164 10.27 -10.14 -2.05
C GLY A 164 9.71 -9.42 -0.82
N ILE A 165 8.70 -8.57 -1.01
CA ILE A 165 7.97 -7.93 0.10
C ILE A 165 7.29 -8.96 1.01
N LEU A 166 6.66 -10.01 0.45
CA LEU A 166 6.02 -11.07 1.24
C LEU A 166 7.06 -11.95 1.96
N GLN A 167 8.18 -12.25 1.31
CA GLN A 167 9.29 -12.99 1.92
C GLN A 167 9.88 -12.24 3.13
N ASP A 168 10.10 -10.93 2.99
CA ASP A 168 10.50 -10.07 4.09
C ASP A 168 9.45 -10.07 5.20
N GLY A 169 8.17 -10.04 4.83
CA GLY A 169 7.06 -10.14 5.78
C GLY A 169 7.06 -11.41 6.61
N LEU A 170 7.49 -12.56 6.06
CA LEU A 170 7.66 -13.79 6.83
C LEU A 170 8.76 -13.65 7.89
N VAL A 171 9.90 -13.10 7.50
CA VAL A 171 11.04 -12.86 8.41
C VAL A 171 10.65 -11.92 9.54
N LEU A 172 10.02 -10.78 9.18
CA LEU A 172 9.59 -9.77 10.15
C LEU A 172 8.52 -10.28 11.12
N CYS A 173 7.59 -11.11 10.65
CA CYS A 173 6.60 -11.72 11.54
C CYS A 173 7.23 -12.63 12.58
N ASP A 174 8.27 -13.38 12.19
CA ASP A 174 9.05 -14.22 13.13
C ASP A 174 9.83 -13.34 14.12
N GLU A 175 10.56 -12.34 13.64
CA GLU A 175 11.31 -11.38 14.48
C GLU A 175 10.45 -10.65 15.50
N LEU A 176 9.24 -10.20 15.08
CA LEU A 176 8.30 -9.48 15.91
C LEU A 176 7.41 -10.39 16.76
N ASN A 177 7.57 -11.71 16.63
CA ASN A 177 6.78 -12.74 17.33
C ASN A 177 5.26 -12.55 17.10
N ILE A 178 4.87 -12.39 15.84
CA ILE A 178 3.48 -12.25 15.39
C ILE A 178 3.18 -13.27 14.27
N ASP A 179 1.91 -13.65 14.14
CA ASP A 179 1.49 -14.59 13.12
C ASP A 179 1.32 -13.92 11.75
N PHE A 180 1.92 -14.51 10.70
CA PHE A 180 1.88 -13.99 9.34
C PHE A 180 0.45 -13.93 8.79
N ASP A 181 -0.34 -15.00 8.95
CA ASP A 181 -1.69 -15.02 8.42
C ASP A 181 -2.61 -14.04 9.17
N ASP A 182 -2.36 -13.85 10.47
CA ASP A 182 -3.04 -12.84 11.28
C ASP A 182 -2.74 -11.41 10.83
N VAL A 183 -1.53 -11.13 10.36
CA VAL A 183 -1.16 -9.84 9.76
C VAL A 183 -1.83 -9.68 8.39
N TYR A 184 -1.59 -10.63 7.48
CA TYR A 184 -1.96 -10.46 6.07
C TYR A 184 -3.45 -10.59 5.79
N LYS A 185 -4.24 -11.29 6.62
CA LYS A 185 -5.71 -11.26 6.55
C LYS A 185 -6.32 -9.88 6.87
N ARG A 186 -5.54 -9.00 7.53
CA ARG A 186 -5.92 -7.62 7.86
C ARG A 186 -5.44 -6.61 6.82
N THR A 187 -5.00 -7.06 5.65
CA THR A 187 -4.54 -6.19 4.57
C THR A 187 -5.57 -6.11 3.46
N ASN A 188 -5.48 -5.09 2.63
CA ASN A 188 -6.25 -4.99 1.40
C ASN A 188 -5.32 -4.51 0.28
N THR A 189 -5.40 -5.16 -0.87
CA THR A 189 -4.74 -4.73 -2.11
C THR A 189 -5.77 -4.49 -3.22
N SER A 190 -6.97 -5.10 -3.11
CA SER A 190 -8.04 -4.95 -4.09
C SER A 190 -8.44 -3.50 -4.27
N TYR A 191 -8.47 -3.05 -5.53
CA TYR A 191 -9.02 -1.74 -5.91
C TYR A 191 -10.55 -1.78 -6.08
N LYS A 192 -11.13 -2.99 -6.12
CA LYS A 192 -12.58 -3.23 -6.29
C LYS A 192 -13.12 -4.18 -5.19
N PRO A 193 -12.93 -3.83 -3.90
CA PRO A 193 -13.44 -4.69 -2.82
C PRO A 193 -14.98 -4.72 -2.85
N TYR A 194 -15.53 -5.87 -2.45
CA TYR A 194 -16.97 -6.04 -2.31
C TYR A 194 -17.51 -5.32 -1.07
N PRO A 195 -18.82 -5.02 -1.00
CA PRO A 195 -19.43 -4.38 0.18
C PRO A 195 -19.24 -5.17 1.48
N SER A 196 -19.02 -6.48 1.40
CA SER A 196 -18.64 -7.36 2.53
C SER A 196 -17.28 -7.01 3.13
N GLY A 197 -16.43 -6.29 2.38
CA GLY A 197 -15.02 -6.03 2.69
C GLY A 197 -14.08 -7.12 2.16
N ASN A 198 -14.61 -8.13 1.43
CA ASN A 198 -13.80 -9.15 0.76
C ASN A 198 -13.13 -8.58 -0.49
N SER A 199 -11.99 -9.15 -0.87
CA SER A 199 -11.25 -8.75 -2.06
C SER A 199 -11.85 -9.37 -3.31
N ASP A 200 -11.86 -8.63 -4.42
CA ASP A 200 -11.97 -9.23 -5.74
C ASP A 200 -10.66 -9.99 -6.09
N TYR A 201 -10.66 -10.75 -7.19
CA TYR A 201 -9.48 -11.45 -7.69
C TYR A 201 -9.22 -11.18 -9.18
N LYS A 202 -9.87 -10.16 -9.75
CA LYS A 202 -9.80 -9.81 -11.17
C LYS A 202 -9.14 -8.47 -11.44
N SER A 203 -9.21 -7.50 -10.50
CA SER A 203 -8.49 -6.24 -10.62
C SER A 203 -6.99 -6.46 -10.62
N ALA A 204 -6.25 -5.63 -11.33
CA ALA A 204 -4.81 -5.77 -11.54
C ALA A 204 -4.03 -5.90 -10.22
N SER A 205 -4.37 -5.12 -9.22
CA SER A 205 -3.74 -5.17 -7.91
C SER A 205 -4.02 -6.48 -7.14
N SER A 206 -5.20 -7.10 -7.37
CA SER A 206 -5.53 -8.41 -6.82
C SER A 206 -4.80 -9.53 -7.56
N VAL A 207 -4.70 -9.44 -8.89
CA VAL A 207 -3.92 -10.38 -9.72
C VAL A 207 -2.46 -10.42 -9.25
N GLU A 208 -1.80 -9.26 -9.15
CA GLU A 208 -0.42 -9.14 -8.69
C GLU A 208 -0.22 -9.69 -7.26
N ARG A 209 -1.19 -9.46 -6.36
CA ARG A 209 -1.15 -10.01 -5.01
C ARG A 209 -1.22 -11.54 -5.02
N ILE A 210 -2.17 -12.12 -5.74
CA ILE A 210 -2.36 -13.58 -5.80
C ILE A 210 -1.15 -14.22 -6.47
N GLU A 211 -0.60 -13.65 -7.54
CA GLU A 211 0.63 -14.09 -8.19
C GLU A 211 1.79 -14.19 -7.17
N ALA A 212 1.98 -13.15 -6.36
CA ALA A 212 3.03 -13.15 -5.34
C ALA A 212 2.80 -14.25 -4.28
N PHE A 213 1.56 -14.53 -3.86
CA PHE A 213 1.26 -15.63 -2.94
C PHE A 213 1.45 -17.01 -3.60
N ILE A 214 1.13 -17.16 -4.89
CA ILE A 214 1.44 -18.38 -5.66
C ILE A 214 2.96 -18.62 -5.66
N ALA A 215 3.74 -17.61 -5.99
CA ALA A 215 5.20 -17.69 -6.02
C ALA A 215 5.81 -17.94 -4.62
N LEU A 216 5.18 -17.40 -3.56
CA LEU A 216 5.57 -17.66 -2.17
C LEU A 216 5.27 -19.11 -1.74
N GLY A 217 4.41 -19.82 -2.47
CA GLY A 217 4.00 -21.20 -2.15
C GLY A 217 3.04 -21.30 -0.94
N ARG A 218 2.31 -20.21 -0.63
CA ARG A 218 1.35 -20.16 0.49
C ARG A 218 -0.02 -19.65 0.01
N PRO A 219 -1.13 -20.13 0.60
CA PRO A 219 -2.43 -19.49 0.40
C PRO A 219 -2.44 -18.05 0.91
N ASP A 220 -3.12 -17.16 0.19
CA ASP A 220 -3.40 -15.82 0.69
C ASP A 220 -4.48 -15.88 1.79
N PRO A 221 -4.26 -15.31 2.97
CA PRO A 221 -5.19 -15.41 4.08
C PRO A 221 -6.40 -14.45 3.98
N VAL A 222 -6.51 -13.59 2.94
CA VAL A 222 -7.70 -12.76 2.76
C VAL A 222 -8.86 -13.56 2.18
N GLN A 223 -10.08 -13.12 2.43
CA GLN A 223 -11.27 -13.69 1.82
C GLN A 223 -11.51 -13.06 0.46
N TYR A 224 -11.72 -13.87 -0.56
CA TYR A 224 -12.11 -13.47 -1.91
C TYR A 224 -13.62 -13.61 -2.14
N GLU A 225 -14.15 -12.83 -3.08
CA GLU A 225 -15.57 -12.80 -3.43
C GLU A 225 -15.76 -12.49 -4.92
N ASP A 226 -16.85 -12.98 -5.51
CA ASP A 226 -17.37 -12.60 -6.82
C ASP A 226 -18.88 -12.30 -6.76
N GLU A 227 -19.54 -12.16 -7.90
CA GLU A 227 -20.97 -11.82 -7.99
C GLU A 227 -21.87 -12.94 -7.40
N THR A 228 -21.34 -14.13 -7.19
CA THR A 228 -22.07 -15.29 -6.59
C THR A 228 -21.86 -15.40 -5.08
N GLY A 229 -20.93 -14.62 -4.51
CA GLY A 229 -20.56 -14.58 -3.10
C GLY A 229 -19.11 -14.97 -2.83
N PRO A 230 -18.78 -15.33 -1.56
CA PRO A 230 -17.42 -15.71 -1.19
C PRO A 230 -16.92 -16.93 -1.97
N VAL A 231 -15.67 -16.84 -2.45
CA VAL A 231 -14.98 -17.92 -3.15
C VAL A 231 -13.72 -18.37 -2.39
N SER A 232 -13.28 -19.60 -2.64
CA SER A 232 -12.03 -20.11 -2.04
C SER A 232 -10.81 -19.50 -2.72
N TYR A 233 -9.66 -19.51 -2.02
CA TYR A 233 -8.39 -19.10 -2.61
C TYR A 233 -8.04 -19.90 -3.88
N GLU A 234 -8.38 -21.18 -3.95
CA GLU A 234 -8.11 -22.03 -5.12
C GLU A 234 -8.86 -21.55 -6.37
N VAL A 235 -10.08 -21.02 -6.23
CA VAL A 235 -10.83 -20.42 -7.33
C VAL A 235 -10.14 -19.13 -7.81
N ALA A 236 -9.78 -18.26 -6.88
CA ALA A 236 -9.07 -17.01 -7.20
C ALA A 236 -7.70 -17.29 -7.86
N LYS A 237 -6.94 -18.25 -7.31
CA LYS A 237 -5.67 -18.72 -7.84
C LYS A 237 -5.79 -19.22 -9.29
N ALA A 238 -6.73 -20.13 -9.55
CA ALA A 238 -6.94 -20.68 -10.89
C ALA A 238 -7.30 -19.60 -11.93
N SER A 239 -8.07 -18.58 -11.51
CA SER A 239 -8.39 -17.43 -12.36
C SER A 239 -7.13 -16.63 -12.70
N VAL A 240 -6.27 -16.36 -11.72
CA VAL A 240 -5.03 -15.59 -11.93
C VAL A 240 -4.03 -16.39 -12.76
N GLU A 241 -3.85 -17.67 -12.51
CA GLU A 241 -2.98 -18.53 -13.34
C GLU A 241 -3.37 -18.49 -14.82
N LYS A 242 -4.68 -18.39 -15.13
CA LYS A 242 -5.16 -18.21 -16.51
C LYS A 242 -4.77 -16.84 -17.07
N VAL A 243 -4.94 -15.75 -16.33
CA VAL A 243 -4.53 -14.39 -16.74
C VAL A 243 -3.03 -14.35 -17.03
N LEU A 244 -2.21 -14.95 -16.17
CA LEU A 244 -0.75 -14.99 -16.34
C LEU A 244 -0.34 -15.80 -17.58
N ALA A 245 -1.01 -16.93 -17.85
CA ALA A 245 -0.76 -17.72 -19.05
C ALA A 245 -1.13 -16.98 -20.33
N GLU A 246 -2.23 -16.23 -20.34
CA GLU A 246 -2.66 -15.41 -21.47
C GLU A 246 -1.73 -14.21 -21.71
N TYR A 247 -1.17 -13.62 -20.65
CA TYR A 247 -0.22 -12.51 -20.76
C TYR A 247 1.17 -12.95 -21.27
N SER A 248 1.59 -14.19 -20.95
CA SER A 248 2.88 -14.75 -21.33
C SER A 248 2.90 -15.36 -22.74
N ALA A 249 1.76 -15.44 -23.43
CA ALA A 249 1.59 -16.05 -24.76
C ALA A 249 1.75 -15.02 -25.90
#